data_c391071b588026f7c694aaace42f81be
#
_entry.id   c391071b588026f7c694aaace42f81be
#
_cell.length_a   1.000
_cell.length_b   1.000
_cell.length_c   1.000
_cell.angle_alpha   90.00
_cell.angle_beta   90.00
_cell.angle_gamma   90.00
#
_symmetry.space_group_name_H-M   'P 1'
#
loop_
_entity.id
_entity.type
_entity.pdbx_description
1 polymer ?
#
loop_
_entity_poly.entity_id
_entity_poly.type
_entity_poly.pdbx_seq_one_letter_code
_entity_poly.pdbx_strand_id
1 'polypeptide(L)'
;MRPRTTTALAVLTLLAASACTAHPAPDADDVIKAATRALTDDCLTRQGLTATSDQQRVSDALFGTGRAELSLQLPTGLVVRAHTDGCLAAAQRRLYGDQDRWFRTSVVVNNLEPEAARTGRPLSEVRAAHRAQLAEWRRLRARALTTATALLEGGGPTHPKGKQ
;
A
#
# COMPACT_ATOMS: atom_id res chain seq x y z
N MET A 1 -31.07 -75.12 27.29
CA MET A 1 -29.81 -74.46 26.97
C MET A 1 -30.12 -73.18 26.16
N ARG A 2 -29.96 -72.02 26.74
CA ARG A 2 -30.19 -70.69 26.05
C ARG A 2 -28.84 -69.99 25.83
N PRO A 3 -28.50 -69.53 24.63
CA PRO A 3 -27.28 -68.80 24.42
C PRO A 3 -27.50 -67.37 24.86
N ARG A 4 -26.52 -66.80 25.59
CA ARG A 4 -26.43 -65.42 25.98
C ARG A 4 -25.79 -64.58 24.86
N THR A 5 -26.54 -63.65 24.26
CA THR A 5 -26.02 -62.66 23.32
C THR A 5 -25.46 -61.45 24.11
N THR A 6 -24.14 -61.25 23.98
CA THR A 6 -23.43 -60.09 24.50
C THR A 6 -23.45 -58.99 23.44
N THR A 7 -24.13 -57.87 23.74
CA THR A 7 -24.18 -56.67 22.92
C THR A 7 -22.95 -55.80 23.23
N ALA A 8 -22.05 -55.64 22.29
CA ALA A 8 -20.91 -54.71 22.38
C ALA A 8 -21.36 -53.32 21.95
N LEU A 9 -21.31 -52.35 22.89
CA LEU A 9 -21.51 -50.95 22.60
C LEU A 9 -20.20 -50.39 22.01
N ALA A 10 -20.24 -50.01 20.73
CA ALA A 10 -19.16 -49.26 20.09
C ALA A 10 -19.39 -47.75 20.36
N VAL A 11 -18.52 -47.14 21.16
CA VAL A 11 -18.49 -45.68 21.39
C VAL A 11 -17.72 -45.02 20.23
N LEU A 12 -18.45 -44.32 19.36
CA LEU A 12 -17.88 -43.55 18.26
C LEU A 12 -17.50 -42.17 18.81
N THR A 13 -16.22 -41.92 19.09
CA THR A 13 -15.66 -40.59 19.41
C THR A 13 -15.51 -39.78 18.13
N LEU A 14 -16.40 -38.81 17.92
CA LEU A 14 -16.23 -37.78 16.88
C LEU A 14 -15.13 -36.81 17.30
N LEU A 15 -13.96 -36.89 16.67
CA LEU A 15 -12.93 -35.89 16.68
C LEU A 15 -13.38 -34.74 15.77
N ALA A 16 -13.88 -33.64 16.38
CA ALA A 16 -14.11 -32.40 15.66
C ALA A 16 -12.75 -31.76 15.30
N ALA A 17 -12.29 -31.96 14.06
CA ALA A 17 -11.16 -31.21 13.51
C ALA A 17 -11.58 -29.76 13.30
N SER A 18 -11.18 -28.86 14.21
CA SER A 18 -11.28 -27.43 14.01
C SER A 18 -10.32 -27.03 12.88
N ALA A 19 -10.83 -26.95 11.66
CA ALA A 19 -10.11 -26.37 10.52
C ALA A 19 -9.96 -24.87 10.80
N CYS A 20 -8.81 -24.49 11.34
CA CYS A 20 -8.37 -23.08 11.30
C CYS A 20 -8.22 -22.71 9.81
N THR A 21 -9.22 -22.02 9.25
CA THR A 21 -9.09 -21.37 7.95
C THR A 21 -8.04 -20.29 8.10
N ALA A 22 -6.80 -20.60 7.72
CA ALA A 22 -5.74 -19.60 7.62
C ALA A 22 -6.22 -18.56 6.59
N HIS A 23 -6.48 -17.33 7.04
CA HIS A 23 -6.70 -16.22 6.12
C HIS A 23 -5.44 -16.06 5.27
N PRO A 24 -5.55 -15.94 3.94
CA PRO A 24 -4.38 -15.66 3.12
C PRO A 24 -3.72 -14.37 3.63
N ALA A 25 -2.38 -14.36 3.68
CA ALA A 25 -1.63 -13.17 4.05
C ALA A 25 -2.05 -12.01 3.14
N PRO A 26 -2.25 -10.79 3.69
CA PRO A 26 -2.65 -9.64 2.89
C PRO A 26 -1.62 -9.35 1.79
N ASP A 27 -2.09 -8.92 0.61
CA ASP A 27 -1.22 -8.54 -0.49
C ASP A 27 -0.30 -7.39 -0.06
N ALA A 28 0.93 -7.39 -0.58
CA ALA A 28 1.91 -6.34 -0.31
C ALA A 28 1.38 -4.94 -0.64
N ASP A 29 0.57 -4.81 -1.69
CA ASP A 29 -0.06 -3.56 -2.09
C ASP A 29 -1.10 -3.09 -1.07
N ASP A 30 -1.87 -4.01 -0.52
CA ASP A 30 -2.88 -3.69 0.48
C ASP A 30 -2.24 -3.26 1.81
N VAL A 31 -1.13 -3.88 2.20
CA VAL A 31 -0.34 -3.47 3.38
C VAL A 31 0.21 -2.05 3.20
N ILE A 32 0.82 -1.75 2.05
CA ILE A 32 1.34 -0.41 1.75
C ILE A 32 0.21 0.63 1.69
N LYS A 33 -0.93 0.30 1.08
CA LYS A 33 -2.11 1.19 1.05
C LYS A 33 -2.66 1.48 2.44
N ALA A 34 -2.78 0.44 3.29
CA ALA A 34 -3.25 0.60 4.67
C ALA A 34 -2.34 1.53 5.48
N ALA A 35 -1.02 1.33 5.39
CA ALA A 35 -0.05 2.19 6.05
C ALA A 35 -0.07 3.63 5.47
N THR A 36 -0.24 3.80 4.16
CA THR A 36 -0.38 5.12 3.52
C THR A 36 -1.60 5.85 4.08
N ARG A 37 -2.75 5.17 4.17
CA ARG A 37 -3.96 5.74 4.78
C ARG A 37 -3.72 6.15 6.21
N ALA A 38 -3.20 5.28 7.05
CA ALA A 38 -2.94 5.57 8.45
C ALA A 38 -2.04 6.81 8.63
N LEU A 39 -0.99 6.94 7.81
CA LEU A 39 -0.08 8.08 7.85
C LEU A 39 -0.74 9.38 7.33
N THR A 40 -1.57 9.30 6.30
CA THR A 40 -2.29 10.48 5.77
C THR A 40 -3.37 10.94 6.72
N ASP A 41 -4.16 10.01 7.29
CA ASP A 41 -5.21 10.31 8.25
C ASP A 41 -4.65 10.96 9.53
N ASP A 42 -3.52 10.43 10.05
CA ASP A 42 -2.82 11.03 11.18
C ASP A 42 -2.30 12.45 10.85
N CYS A 43 -1.74 12.66 9.67
CA CYS A 43 -1.29 13.96 9.20
C CYS A 43 -2.46 14.96 9.10
N LEU A 44 -3.59 14.56 8.50
CA LEU A 44 -4.79 15.39 8.39
C LEU A 44 -5.36 15.73 9.77
N THR A 45 -5.43 14.74 10.67
CA THR A 45 -5.89 14.93 12.04
C THR A 45 -5.03 15.95 12.80
N ARG A 46 -3.70 15.90 12.66
CA ARG A 46 -2.80 16.90 13.26
C ARG A 46 -3.03 18.31 12.71
N GLN A 47 -3.57 18.43 11.49
CA GLN A 47 -3.97 19.72 10.91
C GLN A 47 -5.40 20.14 11.30
N GLY A 48 -6.06 19.40 12.19
CA GLY A 48 -7.43 19.66 12.63
C GLY A 48 -8.49 19.33 11.58
N LEU A 49 -8.15 18.50 10.58
CA LEU A 49 -9.07 18.07 9.52
C LEU A 49 -9.70 16.72 9.85
N THR A 50 -11.01 16.62 9.63
CA THR A 50 -11.83 15.43 9.88
C THR A 50 -12.66 15.08 8.66
N ALA A 51 -13.39 13.96 8.72
CA ALA A 51 -14.31 13.55 7.64
C ALA A 51 -15.44 14.57 7.35
N THR A 52 -15.74 15.48 8.31
CA THR A 52 -16.74 16.54 8.17
C THR A 52 -16.15 17.88 7.75
N SER A 53 -14.83 17.96 7.57
CA SER A 53 -14.16 19.17 7.10
C SER A 53 -14.50 19.45 5.64
N ASP A 54 -14.35 20.70 5.23
CA ASP A 54 -14.50 21.11 3.83
C ASP A 54 -13.60 20.27 2.91
N GLN A 55 -14.19 19.73 1.85
CA GLN A 55 -13.50 18.80 0.95
C GLN A 55 -12.29 19.42 0.24
N GLN A 56 -12.38 20.72 -0.10
CA GLN A 56 -11.27 21.42 -0.75
C GLN A 56 -10.08 21.54 0.22
N ARG A 57 -10.34 21.89 1.47
CA ARG A 57 -9.29 21.98 2.51
C ARG A 57 -8.63 20.63 2.78
N VAL A 58 -9.41 19.55 2.78
CA VAL A 58 -8.87 18.17 2.92
C VAL A 58 -8.01 17.82 1.72
N SER A 59 -8.47 18.13 0.50
CA SER A 59 -7.72 17.91 -0.73
C SER A 59 -6.41 18.68 -0.75
N ASP A 60 -6.46 19.95 -0.38
CA ASP A 60 -5.28 20.84 -0.32
C ASP A 60 -4.24 20.33 0.68
N ALA A 61 -4.69 19.90 1.86
CA ALA A 61 -3.81 19.34 2.88
C ALA A 61 -3.25 17.96 2.46
N LEU A 62 -4.05 17.14 1.76
CA LEU A 62 -3.63 15.81 1.32
C LEU A 62 -2.59 15.88 0.21
N PHE A 63 -2.86 16.68 -0.83
CA PHE A 63 -2.02 16.75 -2.04
C PHE A 63 -0.97 17.86 -2.01
N GLY A 64 -1.15 18.87 -1.17
CA GLY A 64 -0.36 20.09 -1.14
C GLY A 64 -0.91 21.16 -2.09
N THR A 65 -0.62 22.41 -1.76
CA THR A 65 -1.03 23.59 -2.54
C THR A 65 0.15 24.47 -2.90
N GLY A 66 1.31 24.13 -2.40
CA GLY A 66 2.55 24.83 -2.70
C GLY A 66 2.96 24.71 -4.16
N ARG A 67 4.13 25.20 -4.48
CA ARG A 67 4.71 25.03 -5.80
C ARG A 67 5.02 23.54 -6.04
N ALA A 68 4.67 23.01 -7.21
CA ALA A 68 5.07 21.65 -7.57
C ALA A 68 6.60 21.59 -7.70
N GLU A 69 7.24 20.83 -6.80
CA GLU A 69 8.70 20.77 -6.71
C GLU A 69 9.26 19.60 -7.54
N LEU A 70 8.46 18.55 -7.77
CA LEU A 70 8.83 17.41 -8.57
C LEU A 70 8.18 17.52 -9.94
N SER A 71 8.98 17.34 -10.99
CA SER A 71 8.53 17.33 -12.37
C SER A 71 9.34 16.33 -13.19
N LEU A 72 8.64 15.54 -14.01
CA LEU A 72 9.26 14.61 -14.94
C LEU A 72 8.55 14.68 -16.29
N GLN A 73 9.32 14.96 -17.35
CA GLN A 73 8.85 14.82 -18.71
C GLN A 73 9.13 13.40 -19.22
N LEU A 74 8.11 12.73 -19.69
CA LEU A 74 8.21 11.40 -20.28
C LEU A 74 8.55 11.48 -21.78
N PRO A 75 9.08 10.39 -22.39
CA PRO A 75 9.34 10.33 -23.83
C PRO A 75 8.09 10.57 -24.67
N THR A 76 6.91 10.36 -24.09
CA THR A 76 5.60 10.65 -24.70
C THR A 76 5.30 12.13 -24.81
N GLY A 77 6.12 13.02 -24.23
CA GLY A 77 5.84 14.45 -24.10
C GLY A 77 4.96 14.82 -22.90
N LEU A 78 4.39 13.83 -22.20
CA LEU A 78 3.62 14.05 -20.98
C LEU A 78 4.55 14.57 -19.87
N VAL A 79 4.14 15.66 -19.21
CA VAL A 79 4.80 16.20 -18.02
C VAL A 79 3.97 15.86 -16.79
N VAL A 80 4.52 15.05 -15.89
CA VAL A 80 3.92 14.72 -14.59
C VAL A 80 4.55 15.64 -13.54
N ARG A 81 3.72 16.21 -12.66
CA ARG A 81 4.15 17.08 -11.56
C ARG A 81 3.58 16.58 -10.25
N ALA A 82 4.29 16.82 -9.16
CA ALA A 82 3.84 16.54 -7.81
C ALA A 82 4.31 17.62 -6.82
N HIS A 83 3.47 17.83 -5.81
CA HIS A 83 3.83 18.65 -4.66
C HIS A 83 4.56 17.81 -3.62
N THR A 84 5.36 18.46 -2.76
CA THR A 84 6.11 17.80 -1.69
C THR A 84 5.63 18.20 -0.30
N ASP A 85 4.68 19.12 -0.21
CA ASP A 85 4.17 19.73 1.02
C ASP A 85 2.89 19.07 1.58
N GLY A 86 2.25 18.15 0.84
CA GLY A 86 1.03 17.48 1.29
C GLY A 86 1.25 16.26 2.20
N CYS A 87 0.18 15.84 2.89
CA CYS A 87 0.18 14.65 3.75
C CYS A 87 0.54 13.36 2.99
N LEU A 88 0.11 13.23 1.73
CA LEU A 88 0.46 12.09 0.88
C LEU A 88 1.97 12.06 0.60
N ALA A 89 2.57 13.22 0.30
CA ALA A 89 4.00 13.33 0.09
C ALA A 89 4.79 12.97 1.36
N ALA A 90 4.31 13.40 2.54
CA ALA A 90 4.89 13.02 3.83
C ALA A 90 4.81 11.51 4.09
N ALA A 91 3.67 10.89 3.79
CA ALA A 91 3.48 9.43 3.89
C ALA A 91 4.43 8.67 2.95
N GLN A 92 4.56 9.14 1.70
CA GLN A 92 5.49 8.56 0.72
C GLN A 92 6.94 8.65 1.19
N ARG A 93 7.39 9.80 1.72
CA ARG A 93 8.74 9.94 2.31
C ARG A 93 8.96 8.93 3.44
N ARG A 94 7.96 8.75 4.31
CA ARG A 94 8.06 7.81 5.43
C ARG A 94 8.19 6.37 4.94
N LEU A 95 7.42 5.96 3.94
CA LEU A 95 7.38 4.58 3.44
C LEU A 95 8.57 4.27 2.52
N TYR A 96 8.81 5.11 1.52
CA TYR A 96 9.80 4.84 0.46
C TYR A 96 11.18 5.45 0.76
N GLY A 97 11.26 6.41 1.69
CA GLY A 97 12.48 7.10 2.10
C GLY A 97 12.80 8.32 1.26
N ASP A 98 13.04 8.13 -0.03
CA ASP A 98 13.39 9.20 -0.98
C ASP A 98 12.21 9.47 -1.90
N GLN A 99 11.58 10.65 -1.72
CA GLN A 99 10.37 11.00 -2.47
C GLN A 99 10.66 11.29 -3.95
N ASP A 100 11.78 11.96 -4.27
CA ASP A 100 12.14 12.27 -5.66
C ASP A 100 12.40 10.97 -6.43
N ARG A 101 13.17 10.08 -5.83
CA ARG A 101 13.47 8.76 -6.41
C ARG A 101 12.19 7.93 -6.60
N TRP A 102 11.31 7.90 -5.59
CA TRP A 102 10.03 7.23 -5.70
C TRP A 102 9.16 7.83 -6.81
N PHE A 103 9.03 9.17 -6.84
CA PHE A 103 8.27 9.89 -7.85
C PHE A 103 8.76 9.54 -9.26
N ARG A 104 10.05 9.76 -9.55
CA ARG A 104 10.62 9.50 -10.88
C ARG A 104 10.43 8.05 -11.32
N THR A 105 10.69 7.13 -10.42
CA THR A 105 10.61 5.71 -10.71
C THR A 105 9.17 5.25 -10.93
N SER A 106 8.24 5.67 -10.07
CA SER A 106 6.83 5.30 -10.18
C SER A 106 6.16 5.92 -11.40
N VAL A 107 6.48 7.17 -11.74
CA VAL A 107 5.97 7.82 -12.95
C VAL A 107 6.39 7.04 -14.19
N VAL A 108 7.67 6.64 -14.31
CA VAL A 108 8.12 5.84 -15.44
C VAL A 108 7.41 4.49 -15.49
N VAL A 109 7.41 3.74 -14.38
CA VAL A 109 6.82 2.38 -14.33
C VAL A 109 5.32 2.38 -14.62
N ASN A 110 4.59 3.37 -14.12
CA ASN A 110 3.14 3.50 -14.36
C ASN A 110 2.81 3.93 -15.80
N ASN A 111 3.78 4.38 -16.57
CA ASN A 111 3.59 4.83 -17.95
C ASN A 111 4.20 3.88 -19.01
N LEU A 112 4.63 2.68 -18.64
CA LEU A 112 5.20 1.72 -19.60
C LEU A 112 4.17 1.21 -20.62
N GLU A 113 2.93 0.94 -20.17
CA GLU A 113 1.84 0.53 -21.07
C GLU A 113 1.40 1.67 -22.00
N PRO A 114 1.14 2.89 -21.51
CA PRO A 114 0.94 4.06 -22.36
C PRO A 114 2.08 4.32 -23.36
N GLU A 115 3.33 4.12 -22.96
CA GLU A 115 4.48 4.24 -23.87
C GLU A 115 4.45 3.18 -24.96
N ALA A 116 4.19 1.92 -24.61
CA ALA A 116 4.08 0.81 -25.55
C ALA A 116 2.97 1.07 -26.58
N ALA A 117 1.78 1.45 -26.09
CA ALA A 117 0.63 1.75 -26.95
C ALA A 117 0.92 2.90 -27.93
N ARG A 118 1.58 3.96 -27.45
CA ARG A 118 1.86 5.14 -28.27
C ARG A 118 2.98 4.92 -29.29
N THR A 119 3.98 4.11 -28.94
CA THR A 119 5.13 3.84 -29.81
C THR A 119 4.92 2.66 -30.74
N GLY A 120 3.84 1.88 -30.56
CA GLY A 120 3.60 0.62 -31.26
C GLY A 120 4.60 -0.49 -30.92
N ARG A 121 5.42 -0.31 -29.89
CA ARG A 121 6.41 -1.30 -29.47
C ARG A 121 5.77 -2.33 -28.54
N PRO A 122 6.18 -3.60 -28.58
CA PRO A 122 5.78 -4.58 -27.61
C PRO A 122 6.12 -4.13 -26.17
N LEU A 123 5.21 -4.36 -25.21
CA LEU A 123 5.43 -4.00 -23.81
C LEU A 123 6.70 -4.65 -23.22
N SER A 124 7.05 -5.85 -23.68
CA SER A 124 8.28 -6.54 -23.30
C SER A 124 9.54 -5.75 -23.65
N GLU A 125 9.57 -5.14 -24.83
CA GLU A 125 10.69 -4.30 -25.26
C GLU A 125 10.77 -3.00 -24.47
N VAL A 126 9.61 -2.36 -24.21
CA VAL A 126 9.55 -1.16 -23.37
C VAL A 126 10.04 -1.48 -21.96
N ARG A 127 9.59 -2.58 -21.36
CA ARG A 127 10.08 -3.05 -20.06
C ARG A 127 11.58 -3.34 -20.05
N ALA A 128 12.11 -3.92 -21.13
CA ALA A 128 13.54 -4.17 -21.25
C ALA A 128 14.35 -2.87 -21.31
N ALA A 129 13.85 -1.86 -22.02
CA ALA A 129 14.48 -0.53 -22.07
C ALA A 129 14.50 0.16 -20.69
N HIS A 130 13.46 -0.06 -19.87
CA HIS A 130 13.32 0.52 -18.54
C HIS A 130 13.69 -0.42 -17.39
N ARG A 131 14.55 -1.44 -17.64
CA ARG A 131 14.89 -2.46 -16.62
C ARG A 131 15.48 -1.89 -15.34
N ALA A 132 16.26 -0.80 -15.43
CA ALA A 132 16.86 -0.15 -14.26
C ALA A 132 15.80 0.51 -13.36
N GLN A 133 14.84 1.21 -13.97
CA GLN A 133 13.71 1.82 -13.26
C GLN A 133 12.80 0.77 -12.62
N LEU A 134 12.53 -0.33 -13.31
CA LEU A 134 11.78 -1.47 -12.78
C LEU A 134 12.49 -2.13 -11.58
N ALA A 135 13.83 -2.27 -11.65
CA ALA A 135 14.61 -2.81 -10.53
C ALA A 135 14.57 -1.86 -9.31
N GLU A 136 14.72 -0.56 -9.55
CA GLU A 136 14.64 0.45 -8.49
C GLU A 136 13.24 0.51 -7.86
N TRP A 137 12.19 0.49 -8.68
CA TRP A 137 10.80 0.47 -8.21
C TRP A 137 10.54 -0.73 -7.28
N ARG A 138 11.02 -1.92 -7.65
CA ARG A 138 10.89 -3.10 -6.78
C ARG A 138 11.61 -2.93 -5.45
N ARG A 139 12.82 -2.34 -5.44
CA ARG A 139 13.56 -2.06 -4.20
C ARG A 139 12.82 -1.08 -3.30
N LEU A 140 12.32 0.01 -3.86
CA LEU A 140 11.56 1.01 -3.12
C LEU A 140 10.27 0.41 -2.54
N ARG A 141 9.56 -0.43 -3.31
CA ARG A 141 8.37 -1.13 -2.82
C ARG A 141 8.69 -2.14 -1.71
N ALA A 142 9.77 -2.90 -1.84
CA ALA A 142 10.19 -3.83 -0.78
C ALA A 142 10.49 -3.07 0.52
N ARG A 143 11.18 -1.93 0.44
CA ARG A 143 11.39 -1.04 1.60
C ARG A 143 10.06 -0.53 2.17
N ALA A 144 9.16 -0.07 1.31
CA ALA A 144 7.87 0.44 1.73
C ALA A 144 7.04 -0.65 2.43
N LEU A 145 7.06 -1.88 1.93
CA LEU A 145 6.39 -3.02 2.56
C LEU A 145 6.95 -3.29 3.96
N THR A 146 8.27 -3.37 4.12
CA THR A 146 8.91 -3.55 5.45
C THR A 146 8.51 -2.44 6.42
N THR A 147 8.55 -1.18 5.96
CA THR A 147 8.17 -0.03 6.79
C THR A 147 6.68 -0.05 7.13
N ALA A 148 5.81 -0.36 6.16
CA ALA A 148 4.38 -0.44 6.34
C ALA A 148 3.98 -1.52 7.35
N THR A 149 4.56 -2.72 7.23
CA THR A 149 4.33 -3.82 8.16
C THR A 149 4.71 -3.40 9.59
N ALA A 150 5.90 -2.84 9.79
CA ALA A 150 6.34 -2.39 11.11
C ALA A 150 5.43 -1.28 11.69
N LEU A 151 4.93 -0.36 10.86
CA LEU A 151 3.99 0.67 11.29
C LEU A 151 2.65 0.09 11.74
N LEU A 152 2.10 -0.87 11.00
CA LEU A 152 0.80 -1.47 11.30
C LEU A 152 0.86 -2.41 12.51
N GLU A 153 1.95 -3.17 12.67
CA GLU A 153 2.19 -4.06 13.81
C GLU A 153 2.50 -3.27 15.10
N GLY A 154 3.19 -2.14 14.99
CA GLY A 154 3.51 -1.26 16.13
C GLY A 154 2.32 -0.44 16.64
N GLY A 155 1.11 -0.69 16.16
CA GLY A 155 -0.12 -0.02 16.62
C GLY A 155 -0.43 1.31 15.93
N GLY A 156 0.23 1.60 14.82
CA GLY A 156 0.01 2.85 14.07
C GLY A 156 0.45 4.10 14.85
N PRO A 157 0.23 5.30 14.31
CA PRO A 157 0.45 6.54 15.04
C PRO A 157 -0.46 6.54 16.28
N THR A 158 0.17 6.57 17.46
CA THR A 158 -0.51 6.52 18.75
C THR A 158 -1.43 7.73 18.89
N HIS A 159 -2.73 7.53 18.70
CA HIS A 159 -3.70 8.49 19.22
C HIS A 159 -3.48 8.57 20.75
N PRO A 160 -3.20 9.74 21.31
CA PRO A 160 -3.21 9.88 22.77
C PRO A 160 -4.63 9.52 23.22
N LYS A 161 -4.74 8.45 24.01
CA LYS A 161 -6.01 8.10 24.70
C LYS A 161 -6.42 9.34 25.45
N GLY A 162 -7.49 9.99 25.00
CA GLY A 162 -8.12 11.07 25.74
C GLY A 162 -8.44 10.56 27.14
N LYS A 163 -7.86 11.21 28.15
CA LYS A 163 -8.30 11.03 29.52
C LYS A 163 -9.74 11.54 29.59
N GLN A 164 -10.66 10.62 29.87
CA GLN A 164 -12.01 10.96 30.33
C GLN A 164 -11.91 11.57 31.72
#